data_411b141a2d41e690131c5d1bbfa4cbd8
#
_entry.id   411b141a2d41e690131c5d1bbfa4cbd8
#
_cell.length_a   1.000
_cell.length_b   1.000
_cell.length_c   1.000
_cell.angle_alpha   90.00
_cell.angle_beta   90.00
_cell.angle_gamma   90.00
#
_symmetry.space_group_name_H-M   'P 1'
#
loop_
_entity.id
_entity.type
_entity.pdbx_description
1 polymer ?
#
loop_
_entity_poly.entity_id
_entity_poly.type
_entity_poly.pdbx_seq_one_letter_code
_entity_poly.pdbx_strand_id
1 'polypeptide(L)'
;MLDTLDLVAPVVLGLGLRPDARLRITDQAQETFRACETLVHVVPDVPLRQFVLTLPFALRLLVARDKRLLAAVRTVFLRAAAGFIRKKARLVCTSKTLFTAGLCVVRRFGSALQLAPHFHAALFDGAYRTDADGKLHFVAAQAITSGERLSLTTRIASRIERLLARRGLFLNGQWTPQDDAGLQLSMEAMKVPSLAGSADAARNASNVRGYNLHAQTRVSAHDEAARLRLFRYILRPAIAQDRLHFDNGLVTFTMKRVFSDGSQVLRFTPQAFIRRIAMLVPAPRQHEITYFGLLAANAKHRSDIVRVPTHRKTPKVKGSDPVPRTNPKPSPNATMC
;
A
#
# COMPACT_ATOMS: atom_id res chain seq x y z
N MET A 1 31.66 0.23 8.57
CA MET A 1 30.21 0.30 8.32
C MET A 1 30.01 -0.45 7.00
N LEU A 2 29.73 -1.74 7.06
CA LEU A 2 29.52 -2.56 5.85
C LEU A 2 28.21 -2.13 5.21
N ASP A 3 28.28 -1.83 3.91
CA ASP A 3 27.12 -1.37 3.13
C ASP A 3 26.09 -2.50 3.09
N THR A 4 24.82 -2.22 3.29
CA THR A 4 23.71 -3.22 3.31
C THR A 4 23.65 -3.98 1.97
N LEU A 5 24.24 -3.43 0.93
CA LEU A 5 24.45 -4.04 -0.38
C LEU A 5 25.33 -5.28 -0.30
N ASP A 6 26.30 -5.32 0.63
CA ASP A 6 27.20 -6.46 0.83
C ASP A 6 26.51 -7.64 1.55
N LEU A 7 25.41 -7.38 2.25
CA LEU A 7 24.63 -8.40 2.98
C LEU A 7 23.63 -9.15 2.08
N VAL A 8 23.12 -8.49 1.07
CA VAL A 8 22.14 -9.10 0.14
C VAL A 8 22.86 -9.82 -1.00
N ALA A 9 24.06 -9.37 -1.37
CA ALA A 9 24.85 -9.94 -2.45
C ALA A 9 25.14 -11.46 -2.29
N PRO A 10 25.58 -11.98 -1.13
CA PRO A 10 25.81 -13.41 -0.95
C PRO A 10 24.53 -14.25 -1.07
N VAL A 11 23.39 -13.71 -0.60
CA VAL A 11 22.10 -14.38 -0.69
C VAL A 11 21.61 -14.43 -2.14
N VAL A 12 21.80 -13.35 -2.89
CA VAL A 12 21.43 -13.24 -4.30
C VAL A 12 22.34 -14.09 -5.19
N LEU A 13 23.65 -14.09 -4.93
CA LEU A 13 24.64 -14.89 -5.67
C LEU A 13 24.52 -16.38 -5.35
N GLY A 14 24.22 -16.77 -4.11
CA GLY A 14 24.00 -18.17 -3.71
C GLY A 14 22.74 -18.79 -4.35
N LEU A 15 21.87 -17.98 -4.96
CA LEU A 15 20.65 -18.41 -5.63
C LEU A 15 20.72 -18.29 -7.17
N GLY A 16 21.89 -17.95 -7.72
CA GLY A 16 22.05 -17.79 -9.18
C GLY A 16 21.30 -16.60 -9.77
N LEU A 17 20.88 -15.64 -8.93
CA LEU A 17 20.21 -14.41 -9.39
C LEU A 17 21.26 -13.39 -9.89
N ARG A 18 20.93 -12.66 -10.96
CA ARG A 18 21.84 -11.70 -11.58
C ARG A 18 22.15 -10.51 -10.68
N PRO A 19 23.36 -9.88 -10.81
CA PRO A 19 23.80 -8.73 -10.01
C PRO A 19 22.92 -7.48 -10.11
N ASP A 20 22.12 -7.35 -11.16
CA ASP A 20 21.18 -6.24 -11.37
C ASP A 20 19.97 -6.23 -10.40
N ALA A 21 19.74 -7.32 -9.68
CA ALA A 21 18.79 -7.31 -8.56
C ALA A 21 19.24 -6.36 -7.42
N ARG A 22 20.52 -6.02 -7.38
CA ARG A 22 21.14 -5.10 -6.41
C ARG A 22 20.60 -3.66 -6.49
N LEU A 23 20.41 -3.17 -7.71
CA LEU A 23 19.94 -1.80 -7.99
C LEU A 23 18.48 -1.55 -7.58
N ARG A 24 17.64 -2.57 -7.58
CA ARG A 24 16.19 -2.41 -7.39
C ARG A 24 15.75 -2.09 -5.95
N ILE A 25 16.54 -2.39 -4.94
CA ILE A 25 16.17 -2.13 -3.53
C ILE A 25 16.44 -0.67 -3.16
N THR A 26 17.55 -0.11 -3.62
CA THR A 26 17.87 1.33 -3.48
C THR A 26 16.94 2.18 -4.30
N ASP A 27 16.61 1.76 -5.52
CA ASP A 27 15.64 2.43 -6.39
C ASP A 27 14.25 2.47 -5.75
N GLN A 28 13.79 1.38 -5.11
CA GLN A 28 12.48 1.33 -4.47
C GLN A 28 12.33 2.33 -3.31
N ALA A 29 13.38 2.58 -2.55
CA ALA A 29 13.37 3.60 -1.49
C ALA A 29 13.29 5.01 -2.08
N GLN A 30 14.04 5.28 -3.15
CA GLN A 30 14.00 6.56 -3.87
C GLN A 30 12.66 6.76 -4.59
N GLU A 31 12.14 5.73 -5.24
CA GLU A 31 10.82 5.76 -5.87
C GLU A 31 9.72 6.03 -4.86
N THR A 32 9.79 5.40 -3.67
CA THR A 32 8.85 5.65 -2.57
C THR A 32 8.92 7.09 -2.10
N PHE A 33 10.12 7.66 -1.99
CA PHE A 33 10.30 9.05 -1.60
C PHE A 33 9.70 10.01 -2.65
N ARG A 34 10.02 9.83 -3.92
CA ARG A 34 9.47 10.61 -5.04
C ARG A 34 7.95 10.48 -5.11
N ALA A 35 7.42 9.27 -4.90
CA ALA A 35 5.97 9.05 -4.84
C ALA A 35 5.32 9.84 -3.69
N CYS A 36 5.94 9.89 -2.50
CA CYS A 36 5.44 10.69 -1.38
C CYS A 36 5.41 12.18 -1.70
N GLU A 37 6.46 12.72 -2.29
CA GLU A 37 6.51 14.12 -2.73
C GLU A 37 5.44 14.42 -3.77
N THR A 38 5.30 13.55 -4.77
CA THR A 38 4.24 13.67 -5.78
C THR A 38 2.85 13.69 -5.14
N LEU A 39 2.59 12.85 -4.12
CA LEU A 39 1.30 12.81 -3.43
C LEU A 39 0.99 14.09 -2.68
N VAL A 40 1.99 14.75 -2.10
CA VAL A 40 1.80 16.05 -1.42
C VAL A 40 1.29 17.10 -2.42
N HIS A 41 1.76 17.06 -3.66
CA HIS A 41 1.33 18.01 -4.71
C HIS A 41 0.01 17.62 -5.38
N VAL A 42 -0.24 16.32 -5.56
CA VAL A 42 -1.49 15.83 -6.21
C VAL A 42 -2.70 15.95 -5.30
N VAL A 43 -2.54 15.75 -4.01
CA VAL A 43 -3.63 15.81 -3.04
C VAL A 43 -3.84 17.26 -2.59
N PRO A 44 -5.04 17.86 -2.79
CA PRO A 44 -5.30 19.26 -2.44
C PRO A 44 -5.16 19.51 -0.94
N ASP A 45 -5.03 20.81 -0.56
CA ASP A 45 -4.91 21.23 0.85
C ASP A 45 -6.26 21.16 1.57
N VAL A 46 -6.69 19.94 1.81
CA VAL A 46 -7.87 19.61 2.61
C VAL A 46 -7.49 18.65 3.73
N PRO A 47 -8.22 18.62 4.84
CA PRO A 47 -7.97 17.66 5.89
C PRO A 47 -8.07 16.23 5.36
N LEU A 48 -7.15 15.38 5.81
CA LEU A 48 -7.11 13.97 5.45
C LEU A 48 -7.41 13.09 6.66
N ARG A 49 -8.08 11.99 6.42
CA ARG A 49 -8.27 10.93 7.42
C ARG A 49 -7.76 9.60 6.89
N GLN A 50 -6.95 8.95 7.69
CA GLN A 50 -6.49 7.60 7.39
C GLN A 50 -7.53 6.57 7.84
N PHE A 51 -7.86 5.67 6.94
CA PHE A 51 -8.59 4.43 7.23
C PHE A 51 -7.68 3.25 6.98
N VAL A 52 -7.58 2.33 7.95
CA VAL A 52 -6.84 1.07 7.76
C VAL A 52 -7.79 -0.08 7.99
N LEU A 53 -8.01 -0.88 6.95
CA LEU A 53 -8.83 -2.09 7.04
C LEU A 53 -7.93 -3.32 7.00
N THR A 54 -7.99 -4.12 8.06
CA THR A 54 -7.35 -5.44 8.13
C THR A 54 -8.41 -6.53 7.99
N LEU A 55 -8.09 -7.58 7.25
CA LEU A 55 -8.99 -8.69 6.98
C LEU A 55 -8.84 -9.82 8.01
N PRO A 56 -9.89 -10.62 8.24
CA PRO A 56 -9.81 -11.87 8.98
C PRO A 56 -8.71 -12.77 8.44
N PHE A 57 -8.09 -13.54 9.33
CA PHE A 57 -6.94 -14.39 8.97
C PHE A 57 -7.24 -15.33 7.80
N ALA A 58 -8.37 -16.03 7.84
CA ALA A 58 -8.80 -16.96 6.79
C ALA A 58 -8.93 -16.34 5.39
N LEU A 59 -9.17 -15.03 5.31
CA LEU A 59 -9.29 -14.31 4.03
C LEU A 59 -7.96 -13.87 3.43
N ARG A 60 -6.93 -13.76 4.24
CA ARG A 60 -5.69 -13.06 3.83
C ARG A 60 -5.04 -13.71 2.62
N LEU A 61 -4.91 -15.02 2.63
CA LEU A 61 -4.27 -15.74 1.54
C LEU A 61 -5.12 -15.72 0.28
N LEU A 62 -6.43 -15.96 0.41
CA LEU A 62 -7.37 -15.92 -0.68
C LEU A 62 -7.36 -14.56 -1.41
N VAL A 63 -7.47 -13.47 -0.64
CA VAL A 63 -7.45 -12.10 -1.18
C VAL A 63 -6.06 -11.75 -1.75
N ALA A 64 -4.99 -12.29 -1.19
CA ALA A 64 -3.65 -12.04 -1.69
C ALA A 64 -3.35 -12.72 -3.05
N ARG A 65 -3.92 -13.89 -3.30
CA ARG A 65 -3.72 -14.67 -4.54
C ARG A 65 -4.63 -14.20 -5.69
N ASP A 66 -5.86 -13.81 -5.39
CA ASP A 66 -6.81 -13.37 -6.42
C ASP A 66 -6.82 -11.83 -6.55
N LYS A 67 -6.19 -11.31 -7.60
CA LYS A 67 -6.18 -9.86 -7.89
C LYS A 67 -7.57 -9.27 -8.13
N ARG A 68 -8.52 -10.05 -8.68
CA ARG A 68 -9.90 -9.61 -8.92
C ARG A 68 -10.66 -9.51 -7.60
N LEU A 69 -10.44 -10.46 -6.70
CA LEU A 69 -11.03 -10.44 -5.36
C LEU A 69 -10.44 -9.29 -4.54
N LEU A 70 -9.12 -9.10 -4.56
CA LEU A 70 -8.45 -7.98 -3.90
C LEU A 70 -9.02 -6.63 -4.35
N ALA A 71 -9.19 -6.43 -5.64
CA ALA A 71 -9.76 -5.22 -6.21
C ALA A 71 -11.22 -5.03 -5.81
N ALA A 72 -12.02 -6.09 -5.78
CA ALA A 72 -13.41 -6.05 -5.37
C ALA A 72 -13.56 -5.72 -3.88
N VAL A 73 -12.77 -6.33 -3.00
CA VAL A 73 -12.73 -6.03 -1.55
C VAL A 73 -12.32 -4.57 -1.32
N ARG A 74 -11.27 -4.11 -1.99
CA ARG A 74 -10.84 -2.70 -1.95
C ARG A 74 -11.98 -1.77 -2.37
N THR A 75 -12.70 -2.09 -3.44
CA THR A 75 -13.83 -1.28 -3.93
C THR A 75 -14.96 -1.22 -2.91
N VAL A 76 -15.31 -2.32 -2.27
CA VAL A 76 -16.32 -2.37 -1.19
C VAL A 76 -15.90 -1.48 -0.03
N PHE A 77 -14.64 -1.59 0.40
CA PHE A 77 -14.09 -0.77 1.48
C PHE A 77 -14.15 0.73 1.15
N LEU A 78 -13.61 1.13 0.01
CA LEU A 78 -13.56 2.54 -0.39
C LEU A 78 -14.95 3.16 -0.58
N ARG A 79 -15.88 2.43 -1.18
CA ARG A 79 -17.27 2.89 -1.33
C ARG A 79 -17.97 3.06 0.02
N ALA A 80 -17.72 2.17 0.98
CA ALA A 80 -18.30 2.27 2.31
C ALA A 80 -17.71 3.47 3.08
N ALA A 81 -16.38 3.63 3.09
CA ALA A 81 -15.70 4.73 3.76
C ALA A 81 -16.06 6.10 3.13
N ALA A 82 -16.03 6.20 1.80
CA ALA A 82 -16.43 7.43 1.10
C ALA A 82 -17.90 7.79 1.35
N GLY A 83 -18.79 6.81 1.33
CA GLY A 83 -20.21 7.03 1.66
C GLY A 83 -20.41 7.49 3.10
N PHE A 84 -19.61 6.97 4.02
CA PHE A 84 -19.63 7.38 5.42
C PHE A 84 -19.14 8.84 5.58
N ILE A 85 -18.03 9.22 4.97
CA ILE A 85 -17.52 10.60 5.00
C ILE A 85 -18.55 11.58 4.41
N ARG A 86 -19.16 11.25 3.26
CA ARG A 86 -20.23 12.09 2.68
C ARG A 86 -21.41 12.23 3.62
N LYS A 87 -21.82 11.17 4.33
CA LYS A 87 -22.88 11.27 5.35
C LYS A 87 -22.48 12.24 6.46
N LYS A 88 -21.25 12.18 6.95
CA LYS A 88 -20.73 13.09 7.99
C LYS A 88 -20.68 14.55 7.50
N ALA A 89 -20.30 14.79 6.26
CA ALA A 89 -20.31 16.13 5.67
C ALA A 89 -21.74 16.69 5.49
N ARG A 90 -22.73 15.84 5.21
CA ARG A 90 -24.15 16.24 5.13
C ARG A 90 -24.74 16.73 6.44
N LEU A 91 -24.17 16.41 7.57
CA LEU A 91 -24.60 16.91 8.87
C LEU A 91 -24.33 18.42 9.05
N VAL A 92 -23.43 18.97 8.23
CA VAL A 92 -23.04 20.39 8.27
C VAL A 92 -23.39 21.16 6.99
N CYS A 93 -23.96 20.47 5.98
CA CYS A 93 -24.38 21.14 4.74
C CYS A 93 -25.58 20.43 4.11
N THR A 94 -26.50 21.21 3.54
CA THR A 94 -27.77 20.73 2.94
C THR A 94 -27.63 20.22 1.50
N SER A 95 -26.43 20.30 0.89
CA SER A 95 -26.22 19.90 -0.49
C SER A 95 -26.55 18.43 -0.74
N LYS A 96 -27.35 18.15 -1.75
CA LYS A 96 -27.70 16.79 -2.18
C LYS A 96 -26.51 16.08 -2.83
N THR A 97 -25.65 16.82 -3.54
CA THR A 97 -24.50 16.26 -4.29
C THR A 97 -23.20 16.60 -3.59
N LEU A 98 -22.58 15.57 -3.04
CA LEU A 98 -21.30 15.67 -2.35
C LEU A 98 -20.29 14.71 -2.98
N PHE A 99 -19.11 15.24 -3.30
CA PHE A 99 -18.00 14.50 -3.88
C PHE A 99 -16.88 14.39 -2.86
N THR A 100 -16.38 13.18 -2.64
CA THR A 100 -15.19 12.96 -1.85
C THR A 100 -14.14 12.24 -2.68
N ALA A 101 -12.93 12.20 -2.19
CA ALA A 101 -11.83 11.52 -2.86
C ALA A 101 -10.80 11.01 -1.87
N GLY A 102 -9.83 10.34 -2.41
CA GLY A 102 -8.67 9.87 -1.68
C GLY A 102 -7.84 8.90 -2.49
N LEU A 103 -6.89 8.32 -1.82
CA LEU A 103 -6.04 7.26 -2.35
C LEU A 103 -6.07 6.04 -1.44
N CYS A 104 -5.78 4.88 -2.01
CA CYS A 104 -5.68 3.62 -1.27
C CYS A 104 -4.44 2.85 -1.73
N VAL A 105 -3.68 2.37 -0.77
CA VAL A 105 -2.54 1.49 -0.97
C VAL A 105 -2.85 0.14 -0.34
N VAL A 106 -2.55 -0.93 -1.05
CA VAL A 106 -2.67 -2.29 -0.52
C VAL A 106 -1.31 -2.74 -0.03
N ARG A 107 -1.20 -2.97 1.27
CA ARG A 107 -0.01 -3.56 1.85
C ARG A 107 -0.25 -5.04 2.08
N ARG A 108 0.72 -5.87 1.68
CA ARG A 108 0.57 -7.33 1.69
C ARG A 108 1.20 -8.00 2.90
N PHE A 109 1.95 -7.27 3.70
CA PHE A 109 2.79 -7.82 4.78
C PHE A 109 2.42 -7.23 6.14
N GLY A 110 2.55 -8.05 7.17
CA GLY A 110 2.51 -7.63 8.57
C GLY A 110 3.89 -7.33 9.13
N SER A 111 3.95 -7.03 10.43
CA SER A 111 5.17 -6.63 11.15
C SER A 111 6.27 -7.69 11.19
N ALA A 112 5.90 -8.95 11.06
CA ALA A 112 6.79 -10.13 11.04
C ALA A 112 6.95 -10.73 9.63
N LEU A 113 6.77 -9.92 8.59
CA LEU A 113 6.83 -10.33 7.18
C LEU A 113 5.83 -11.43 6.81
N GLN A 114 4.80 -11.67 7.62
CA GLN A 114 3.72 -12.59 7.29
C GLN A 114 2.81 -11.97 6.22
N LEU A 115 2.22 -12.82 5.39
CA LEU A 115 1.22 -12.39 4.41
C LEU A 115 -0.04 -11.91 5.13
N ALA A 116 -0.26 -10.62 5.09
CA ALA A 116 -1.38 -9.97 5.76
C ALA A 116 -1.89 -8.79 4.93
N PRO A 117 -2.58 -9.04 3.81
CA PRO A 117 -3.10 -7.98 2.98
C PRO A 117 -4.06 -7.10 3.79
N HIS A 118 -3.77 -5.81 3.78
CA HIS A 118 -4.58 -4.79 4.42
C HIS A 118 -4.54 -3.50 3.61
N PHE A 119 -5.56 -2.68 3.80
CA PHE A 119 -5.80 -1.51 2.97
C PHE A 119 -5.55 -0.25 3.77
N HIS A 120 -4.61 0.57 3.34
CA HIS A 120 -4.40 1.92 3.84
C HIS A 120 -5.06 2.91 2.88
N ALA A 121 -6.05 3.65 3.36
CA ALA A 121 -6.68 4.69 2.56
C ALA A 121 -6.51 6.04 3.25
N ALA A 122 -6.04 7.05 2.52
CA ALA A 122 -6.11 8.44 2.92
C ALA A 122 -7.27 9.10 2.16
N LEU A 123 -8.37 9.37 2.87
CA LEU A 123 -9.54 10.03 2.32
C LEU A 123 -9.55 11.50 2.75
N PHE A 124 -10.17 12.34 1.93
CA PHE A 124 -10.55 13.67 2.38
C PHE A 124 -11.45 13.55 3.62
N ASP A 125 -11.12 14.26 4.69
CA ASP A 125 -11.95 14.29 5.89
C ASP A 125 -13.11 15.28 5.72
N GLY A 126 -13.82 15.11 4.61
CA GLY A 126 -14.92 15.93 4.15
C GLY A 126 -15.31 15.62 2.70
N ALA A 127 -16.09 16.51 2.12
CA ALA A 127 -16.55 16.40 0.75
C ALA A 127 -16.65 17.77 0.10
N TYR A 128 -16.53 17.82 -1.21
CA TYR A 128 -16.83 19.00 -2.01
C TYR A 128 -18.30 19.02 -2.37
N ARG A 129 -18.91 20.21 -2.29
CA ARG A 129 -20.19 20.55 -2.90
C ARG A 129 -19.97 21.49 -4.07
N THR A 130 -20.86 21.47 -5.04
CA THR A 130 -20.89 22.44 -6.14
C THR A 130 -21.85 23.55 -5.77
N ASP A 131 -21.47 24.80 -5.96
CA ASP A 131 -22.39 25.97 -5.88
C ASP A 131 -23.18 26.15 -7.19
N ALA A 132 -23.95 27.22 -7.25
CA ALA A 132 -24.78 27.56 -8.42
C ALA A 132 -23.92 27.79 -9.68
N ASP A 133 -22.70 28.32 -9.52
CA ASP A 133 -21.77 28.63 -10.60
C ASP A 133 -20.93 27.45 -11.01
N GLY A 134 -21.15 26.27 -10.40
CA GLY A 134 -20.38 25.04 -10.67
C GLY A 134 -19.05 24.96 -9.94
N LYS A 135 -18.69 25.90 -9.08
CA LYS A 135 -17.45 25.93 -8.33
C LYS A 135 -17.50 24.97 -7.14
N LEU A 136 -16.37 24.32 -6.88
CA LEU A 136 -16.24 23.35 -5.78
C LEU A 136 -15.88 24.05 -4.47
N HIS A 137 -16.63 23.76 -3.43
CA HIS A 137 -16.38 24.20 -2.05
C HIS A 137 -16.22 23.00 -1.13
N PHE A 138 -15.14 22.97 -0.36
CA PHE A 138 -14.88 21.89 0.58
C PHE A 138 -15.71 22.07 1.86
N VAL A 139 -16.35 21.00 2.30
CA VAL A 139 -17.10 20.90 3.55
C VAL A 139 -16.46 19.82 4.40
N ALA A 140 -15.91 20.21 5.55
CA ALA A 140 -15.29 19.27 6.47
C ALA A 140 -16.32 18.31 7.09
N ALA A 141 -15.95 17.06 7.27
CA ALA A 141 -16.77 16.10 7.98
C ALA A 141 -16.71 16.31 9.49
N GLN A 142 -17.79 16.00 10.18
CA GLN A 142 -17.79 15.96 11.64
C GLN A 142 -16.89 14.84 12.18
N ALA A 143 -16.47 14.98 13.43
CA ALA A 143 -15.68 13.96 14.11
C ALA A 143 -16.38 12.58 14.11
N ILE A 144 -15.58 11.53 14.06
CA ILE A 144 -16.06 10.15 14.02
C ILE A 144 -16.06 9.59 15.45
N THR A 145 -17.22 9.16 15.91
CA THR A 145 -17.36 8.50 17.21
C THR A 145 -16.98 7.01 17.14
N SER A 146 -16.75 6.41 18.32
CA SER A 146 -16.45 4.96 18.40
C SER A 146 -17.60 4.09 17.87
N GLY A 147 -18.86 4.45 18.22
CA GLY A 147 -20.05 3.76 17.74
C GLY A 147 -20.22 3.85 16.24
N GLU A 148 -19.95 5.01 15.64
CA GLU A 148 -20.00 5.19 14.19
C GLU A 148 -18.91 4.38 13.48
N ARG A 149 -17.71 4.30 14.05
CA ARG A 149 -16.63 3.47 13.53
C ARG A 149 -17.01 1.98 13.59
N LEU A 150 -17.60 1.52 14.70
CA LEU A 150 -18.10 0.15 14.83
C LEU A 150 -19.17 -0.14 13.78
N SER A 151 -20.14 0.74 13.61
CA SER A 151 -21.20 0.63 12.59
C SER A 151 -20.63 0.58 11.15
N LEU A 152 -19.62 1.40 10.87
CA LEU A 152 -18.91 1.37 9.58
C LEU A 152 -18.19 0.03 9.37
N THR A 153 -17.51 -0.48 10.40
CA THR A 153 -16.81 -1.78 10.35
C THR A 153 -17.78 -2.93 10.08
N THR A 154 -18.91 -2.96 10.78
CA THR A 154 -19.99 -3.93 10.56
C THR A 154 -20.52 -3.90 9.13
N ARG A 155 -20.74 -2.69 8.60
CA ARG A 155 -21.20 -2.49 7.22
C ARG A 155 -20.18 -2.98 6.20
N ILE A 156 -18.88 -2.70 6.41
CA ILE A 156 -17.80 -3.17 5.54
C ILE A 156 -17.74 -4.70 5.58
N ALA A 157 -17.69 -5.28 6.76
CA ALA A 157 -17.67 -6.74 6.95
C ALA A 157 -18.82 -7.43 6.22
N SER A 158 -20.06 -7.02 6.50
CA SER A 158 -21.25 -7.62 5.87
C SER A 158 -21.31 -7.45 4.35
N ARG A 159 -20.73 -6.38 3.80
CA ARG A 159 -20.63 -6.20 2.34
C ARG A 159 -19.57 -7.08 1.71
N ILE A 160 -18.42 -7.27 2.38
CA ILE A 160 -17.38 -8.19 1.92
C ILE A 160 -17.89 -9.62 1.98
N GLU A 161 -18.53 -10.04 3.08
CA GLU A 161 -19.11 -11.38 3.22
C GLU A 161 -20.16 -11.67 2.14
N ARG A 162 -21.05 -10.72 1.85
CA ARG A 162 -21.99 -10.85 0.73
C ARG A 162 -21.30 -10.94 -0.64
N LEU A 163 -20.19 -10.23 -0.85
CA LEU A 163 -19.40 -10.35 -2.06
C LEU A 163 -18.82 -11.76 -2.18
N LEU A 164 -18.29 -12.31 -1.08
CA LEU A 164 -17.68 -13.62 -1.03
C LEU A 164 -18.73 -14.74 -1.17
N ALA A 165 -19.90 -14.59 -0.55
CA ALA A 165 -21.03 -15.52 -0.70
C ALA A 165 -21.46 -15.62 -2.17
N ARG A 166 -21.57 -14.50 -2.89
CA ARG A 166 -21.88 -14.50 -4.32
C ARG A 166 -20.82 -15.17 -5.20
N ARG A 167 -19.64 -15.39 -4.67
CA ARG A 167 -18.53 -16.09 -5.34
C ARG A 167 -18.38 -17.54 -4.85
N GLY A 168 -19.28 -18.02 -3.99
CA GLY A 168 -19.19 -19.35 -3.41
C GLY A 168 -18.06 -19.54 -2.40
N LEU A 169 -17.46 -18.44 -1.91
CA LEU A 169 -16.32 -18.46 -1.00
C LEU A 169 -16.70 -18.30 0.48
N PHE A 170 -17.99 -18.13 0.77
CA PHE A 170 -18.53 -17.95 2.12
C PHE A 170 -19.94 -18.51 2.17
N LEU A 171 -20.14 -19.58 2.92
CA LEU A 171 -21.43 -20.26 3.06
C LEU A 171 -21.75 -20.46 4.54
N ASN A 172 -23.03 -20.28 4.93
CA ASN A 172 -23.53 -20.52 6.28
C ASN A 172 -22.73 -19.88 7.43
N GLY A 173 -22.20 -18.69 7.21
CA GLY A 173 -21.38 -17.99 8.22
C GLY A 173 -19.94 -18.50 8.34
N GLN A 174 -19.55 -19.47 7.54
CA GLN A 174 -18.22 -20.07 7.53
C GLN A 174 -17.53 -19.85 6.19
N TRP A 175 -16.20 -19.76 6.24
CA TRP A 175 -15.36 -19.75 5.08
C TRP A 175 -15.30 -21.15 4.48
N THR A 176 -15.61 -21.28 3.20
CA THR A 176 -15.36 -22.52 2.49
C THR A 176 -13.87 -22.63 2.22
N PRO A 177 -13.17 -23.60 2.85
CA PRO A 177 -11.79 -23.90 2.44
C PRO A 177 -11.86 -24.36 0.98
N GLN A 178 -11.09 -23.75 0.11
CA GLN A 178 -10.74 -24.42 -1.13
C GLN A 178 -9.82 -25.57 -0.73
N ASP A 179 -10.16 -26.80 -1.15
CA ASP A 179 -9.41 -28.02 -0.90
C ASP A 179 -8.03 -27.98 -1.61
N ASP A 180 -7.20 -27.08 -1.19
CA ASP A 180 -5.83 -26.95 -1.64
C ASP A 180 -4.90 -27.21 -0.45
N ALA A 181 -4.37 -28.43 -0.37
CA ALA A 181 -3.43 -28.84 0.67
C ALA A 181 -2.22 -27.87 0.73
N GLY A 182 -1.82 -27.30 -0.42
CA GLY A 182 -0.83 -26.23 -0.48
C GLY A 182 -1.28 -24.94 0.21
N LEU A 183 -2.59 -24.68 0.26
CA LEU A 183 -3.17 -23.54 0.94
C LEU A 183 -3.05 -23.70 2.47
N GLN A 184 -3.35 -24.86 3.01
CA GLN A 184 -3.25 -25.15 4.45
C GLN A 184 -1.81 -25.08 4.94
N LEU A 185 -0.85 -25.68 4.23
CA LEU A 185 0.59 -25.58 4.54
C LEU A 185 1.09 -24.13 4.50
N SER A 186 0.62 -23.33 3.51
CA SER A 186 0.96 -21.92 3.42
C SER A 186 0.33 -21.09 4.54
N MET A 187 -0.87 -21.45 5.00
CA MET A 187 -1.52 -20.81 6.13
C MET A 187 -0.83 -21.13 7.46
N GLU A 188 -0.38 -22.35 7.65
CA GLU A 188 0.41 -22.72 8.84
C GLU A 188 1.77 -22.02 8.88
N ALA A 189 2.47 -21.94 7.75
CA ALA A 189 3.71 -21.18 7.63
C ALA A 189 3.53 -19.67 7.87
N MET A 190 2.29 -19.15 7.81
CA MET A 190 1.92 -17.76 8.10
C MET A 190 1.47 -17.55 9.55
N LYS A 191 1.27 -18.61 10.33
CA LYS A 191 1.03 -18.47 11.77
C LYS A 191 2.29 -17.87 12.38
N VAL A 192 2.12 -16.69 12.94
CA VAL A 192 3.15 -16.00 13.71
C VAL A 192 2.59 -15.87 15.12
N PRO A 193 3.37 -16.02 16.16
CA PRO A 193 2.93 -15.77 17.53
C PRO A 193 2.22 -14.43 17.62
N SER A 194 1.22 -14.32 18.45
CA SER A 194 0.45 -13.08 18.60
C SER A 194 1.38 -11.96 19.05
N LEU A 195 1.35 -10.83 18.37
CA LEU A 195 2.04 -9.64 18.84
C LEU A 195 1.38 -9.18 20.15
N ALA A 196 2.18 -8.92 21.16
CA ALA A 196 1.69 -8.26 22.38
C ALA A 196 0.94 -6.98 21.98
N GLY A 197 -0.38 -6.96 22.18
CA GLY A 197 -1.24 -5.87 21.77
C GLY A 197 -0.91 -4.62 22.59
N SER A 198 -0.58 -3.51 21.94
CA SER A 198 -0.65 -2.23 22.63
C SER A 198 -2.13 -1.91 22.91
N ALA A 199 -2.49 -1.67 24.15
CA ALA A 199 -3.84 -1.28 24.57
C ALA A 199 -4.36 -0.06 23.77
N ASP A 200 -3.49 0.84 23.33
CA ASP A 200 -3.83 2.00 22.51
C ASP A 200 -4.24 1.65 21.08
N ALA A 201 -3.66 0.61 20.47
CA ALA A 201 -4.09 0.15 19.17
C ALA A 201 -5.50 -0.45 19.22
N ALA A 202 -5.84 -1.12 20.33
CA ALA A 202 -7.17 -1.69 20.52
C ALA A 202 -8.24 -0.60 20.74
N ARG A 203 -7.93 0.49 21.46
CA ARG A 203 -8.88 1.61 21.71
C ARG A 203 -9.25 2.36 20.42
N ASN A 204 -8.34 2.42 19.46
CA ASN A 204 -8.48 3.20 18.24
C ASN A 204 -9.01 2.39 17.05
N ALA A 205 -9.27 1.10 17.23
CA ALA A 205 -9.77 0.20 16.21
C ALA A 205 -11.12 -0.40 16.59
N SER A 206 -11.94 -0.73 15.59
CA SER A 206 -13.17 -1.50 15.75
C SER A 206 -12.96 -2.87 15.17
N ASN A 207 -13.21 -3.92 15.93
CA ASN A 207 -13.13 -5.30 15.47
C ASN A 207 -14.53 -5.91 15.36
N VAL A 208 -14.85 -6.46 14.20
CA VAL A 208 -16.12 -7.15 13.92
C VAL A 208 -15.80 -8.39 13.10
N ARG A 209 -16.05 -9.57 13.64
CA ARG A 209 -15.82 -10.87 12.95
C ARG A 209 -14.42 -11.00 12.33
N GLY A 210 -13.39 -10.46 13.01
CA GLY A 210 -12.00 -10.47 12.53
C GLY A 210 -11.64 -9.36 11.53
N TYR A 211 -12.61 -8.56 11.08
CA TYR A 211 -12.34 -7.31 10.38
C TYR A 211 -11.97 -6.23 11.38
N ASN A 212 -10.84 -5.58 11.17
CA ASN A 212 -10.39 -4.50 12.04
C ASN A 212 -10.30 -3.20 11.24
N LEU A 213 -10.98 -2.14 11.70
CA LEU A 213 -10.97 -0.83 11.08
C LEU A 213 -10.43 0.23 12.04
N HIS A 214 -9.33 0.84 11.65
CA HIS A 214 -8.79 2.05 12.28
C HIS A 214 -9.17 3.27 11.44
N ALA A 215 -9.64 4.37 12.09
CA ALA A 215 -10.07 5.58 11.39
C ALA A 215 -9.85 6.87 12.19
N GLN A 216 -8.93 6.86 13.16
CA GLN A 216 -8.73 8.01 14.05
C GLN A 216 -7.66 9.00 13.58
N THR A 217 -6.67 8.54 12.83
CA THR A 217 -5.60 9.42 12.37
C THR A 217 -6.17 10.46 11.41
N ARG A 218 -6.08 11.72 11.81
CA ARG A 218 -6.49 12.90 11.05
C ARG A 218 -5.30 13.82 10.87
N VAL A 219 -5.18 14.39 9.68
CA VAL A 219 -4.15 15.37 9.33
C VAL A 219 -4.84 16.64 8.86
N SER A 220 -4.43 17.78 9.38
CA SER A 220 -4.99 19.09 9.01
C SER A 220 -4.59 19.49 7.58
N ALA A 221 -5.34 20.40 6.97
CA ALA A 221 -5.16 20.83 5.59
C ALA A 221 -3.75 21.38 5.33
N HIS A 222 -3.27 22.27 6.20
CA HIS A 222 -2.03 23.03 6.00
C HIS A 222 -0.83 22.42 6.74
N ASP A 223 -0.97 21.23 7.34
CA ASP A 223 0.16 20.53 7.97
C ASP A 223 0.86 19.63 6.94
N GLU A 224 1.70 20.23 6.12
CA GLU A 224 2.45 19.53 5.07
C GLU A 224 3.36 18.44 5.67
N ALA A 225 4.00 18.73 6.80
CA ALA A 225 4.86 17.75 7.48
C ALA A 225 4.09 16.52 7.95
N ALA A 226 2.90 16.69 8.52
CA ALA A 226 2.05 15.56 8.90
C ALA A 226 1.50 14.81 7.68
N ARG A 227 1.18 15.52 6.58
CA ARG A 227 0.76 14.91 5.31
C ARG A 227 1.87 14.04 4.74
N LEU A 228 3.09 14.55 4.70
CA LEU A 228 4.27 13.80 4.23
C LEU A 228 4.54 12.58 5.14
N ARG A 229 4.45 12.75 6.47
CA ARG A 229 4.55 11.61 7.42
C ARG A 229 3.48 10.55 7.15
N LEU A 230 2.23 10.97 6.88
CA LEU A 230 1.14 10.05 6.55
C LEU A 230 1.43 9.27 5.26
N PHE A 231 1.87 9.93 4.19
CA PHE A 231 2.17 9.27 2.92
C PHE A 231 3.40 8.35 3.03
N ARG A 232 4.47 8.76 3.72
CA ARG A 232 5.61 7.89 4.03
C ARG A 232 5.20 6.66 4.84
N TYR A 233 4.27 6.80 5.76
CA TYR A 233 3.74 5.66 6.52
C TYR A 233 2.93 4.72 5.62
N ILE A 234 2.07 5.24 4.76
CA ILE A 234 1.22 4.45 3.85
C ILE A 234 2.07 3.72 2.80
N LEU A 235 3.07 4.37 2.23
CA LEU A 235 3.93 3.83 1.16
C LEU A 235 5.17 3.10 1.69
N ARG A 236 5.34 3.00 3.01
CA ARG A 236 6.53 2.38 3.61
C ARG A 236 6.77 0.98 3.05
N PRO A 237 8.00 0.65 2.61
CA PRO A 237 8.35 -0.69 2.12
C PRO A 237 8.20 -1.76 3.22
N ALA A 238 8.11 -3.01 2.79
CA ALA A 238 7.95 -4.16 3.67
C ALA A 238 9.13 -4.31 4.63
N ILE A 239 10.32 -4.11 4.10
CA ILE A 239 11.59 -4.30 4.78
C ILE A 239 12.27 -2.95 4.89
N ALA A 240 12.69 -2.59 6.09
CA ALA A 240 13.63 -1.51 6.32
C ALA A 240 15.01 -2.15 6.45
N GLN A 241 15.99 -1.62 5.75
CA GLN A 241 17.34 -2.20 5.62
C GLN A 241 18.03 -2.37 6.97
N ASP A 242 17.86 -1.40 7.87
CA ASP A 242 18.39 -1.39 9.24
C ASP A 242 17.89 -2.56 10.14
N ARG A 243 16.93 -3.32 9.65
CA ARG A 243 16.31 -4.43 10.39
C ARG A 243 16.67 -5.80 9.86
N LEU A 244 17.44 -5.86 8.79
CA LEU A 244 17.85 -7.08 8.12
C LEU A 244 19.36 -7.27 8.26
N HIS A 245 19.76 -8.38 8.84
CA HIS A 245 21.16 -8.76 8.99
C HIS A 245 21.38 -10.18 8.46
N PHE A 246 22.56 -10.44 7.94
CA PHE A 246 22.98 -11.77 7.54
C PHE A 246 24.23 -12.16 8.32
N ASP A 247 24.13 -13.20 9.11
CA ASP A 247 25.21 -13.69 9.94
C ASP A 247 25.14 -15.21 10.10
N ASN A 248 26.29 -15.88 10.10
CA ASN A 248 26.40 -17.33 10.28
C ASN A 248 25.46 -18.15 9.37
N GLY A 249 25.28 -17.73 8.11
CA GLY A 249 24.42 -18.41 7.14
C GLY A 249 22.91 -18.21 7.37
N LEU A 250 22.50 -17.37 8.32
CA LEU A 250 21.12 -17.06 8.63
C LEU A 250 20.78 -15.60 8.32
N VAL A 251 19.56 -15.40 7.82
CA VAL A 251 18.97 -14.07 7.67
C VAL A 251 18.21 -13.74 8.96
N THR A 252 18.60 -12.68 9.62
CA THR A 252 18.00 -12.19 10.87
C THR A 252 17.19 -10.93 10.58
N PHE A 253 15.92 -10.94 10.98
CA PHE A 253 15.01 -9.82 10.83
C PHE A 253 14.54 -9.33 12.19
N THR A 254 14.89 -8.09 12.55
CA THR A 254 14.50 -7.46 13.81
C THR A 254 13.15 -6.77 13.65
N MET A 255 12.18 -7.14 14.50
CA MET A 255 10.85 -6.56 14.49
C MET A 255 10.78 -5.26 15.29
N LYS A 256 9.84 -4.37 14.92
CA LYS A 256 9.59 -3.13 15.69
C LYS A 256 8.88 -3.38 17.01
N ARG A 257 8.17 -4.48 17.16
CA ARG A 257 7.41 -4.86 18.35
C ARG A 257 7.83 -6.24 18.79
N VAL A 258 7.84 -6.43 20.08
CA VAL A 258 8.10 -7.70 20.74
C VAL A 258 6.87 -8.62 20.55
N PHE A 259 7.06 -9.89 20.36
CA PHE A 259 6.00 -10.90 20.43
C PHE A 259 5.52 -11.13 21.86
N SER A 260 4.41 -11.86 22.02
CA SER A 260 3.88 -12.24 23.32
C SER A 260 4.84 -13.15 24.13
N ASP A 261 5.73 -13.86 23.46
CA ASP A 261 6.79 -14.69 24.02
C ASP A 261 8.09 -13.93 24.36
N GLY A 262 8.10 -12.60 24.18
CA GLY A 262 9.27 -11.75 24.41
C GLY A 262 10.25 -11.70 23.24
N SER A 263 10.07 -12.49 22.18
CA SER A 263 10.97 -12.48 21.02
C SER A 263 10.79 -11.22 20.16
N GLN A 264 11.90 -10.68 19.67
CA GLN A 264 11.92 -9.52 18.77
C GLN A 264 12.63 -9.82 17.45
N VAL A 265 13.18 -11.01 17.33
CA VAL A 265 14.03 -11.38 16.20
C VAL A 265 13.49 -12.63 15.52
N LEU A 266 13.37 -12.58 14.21
CA LEU A 266 13.07 -13.75 13.37
C LEU A 266 14.33 -14.16 12.65
N ARG A 267 14.64 -15.46 12.68
CA ARG A 267 15.76 -16.06 11.96
C ARG A 267 15.24 -16.98 10.87
N PHE A 268 15.85 -16.90 9.70
CA PHE A 268 15.48 -17.68 8.52
C PHE A 268 16.71 -18.26 7.86
N THR A 269 16.59 -19.44 7.30
CA THR A 269 17.53 -19.84 6.23
C THR A 269 17.31 -18.92 5.03
N PRO A 270 18.34 -18.68 4.17
CA PRO A 270 18.19 -17.84 2.97
C PRO A 270 16.99 -18.25 2.10
N GLN A 271 16.81 -19.57 1.89
CA GLN A 271 15.69 -20.09 1.10
C GLN A 271 14.33 -19.81 1.74
N ALA A 272 14.20 -19.98 3.07
CA ALA A 272 12.97 -19.68 3.79
C ALA A 272 12.64 -18.18 3.74
N PHE A 273 13.67 -17.33 3.85
CA PHE A 273 13.51 -15.88 3.74
C PHE A 273 13.01 -15.50 2.35
N ILE A 274 13.60 -16.02 1.28
CA ILE A 274 13.19 -15.71 -0.09
C ILE A 274 11.78 -16.19 -0.39
N ARG A 275 11.42 -17.41 0.03
CA ARG A 275 10.02 -17.88 -0.08
C ARG A 275 9.06 -16.92 0.61
N ARG A 276 9.44 -16.39 1.78
CA ARG A 276 8.65 -15.43 2.52
C ARG A 276 8.47 -14.11 1.77
N ILE A 277 9.56 -13.59 1.24
CA ILE A 277 9.53 -12.34 0.44
C ILE A 277 8.74 -12.54 -0.86
N ALA A 278 8.92 -13.64 -1.56
CA ALA A 278 8.20 -13.95 -2.79
C ALA A 278 6.68 -13.91 -2.61
N MET A 279 6.15 -14.34 -1.46
CA MET A 279 4.72 -14.25 -1.15
C MET A 279 4.23 -12.81 -0.99
N LEU A 280 5.12 -11.87 -0.66
CA LEU A 280 4.77 -10.47 -0.45
C LEU A 280 4.77 -9.67 -1.77
N VAL A 281 5.42 -10.18 -2.82
CA VAL A 281 5.48 -9.52 -4.12
C VAL A 281 4.08 -9.48 -4.74
N PRO A 282 3.60 -8.31 -5.16
CA PRO A 282 2.32 -8.21 -5.84
C PRO A 282 2.37 -8.89 -7.21
N ALA A 283 1.22 -9.38 -7.67
CA ALA A 283 1.12 -9.89 -9.03
C ALA A 283 1.47 -8.80 -10.06
N PRO A 284 2.06 -9.16 -11.21
CA PRO A 284 2.40 -8.19 -12.24
C PRO A 284 1.20 -7.32 -12.65
N ARG A 285 1.47 -6.05 -13.00
CA ARG A 285 0.46 -5.07 -13.42
C ARG A 285 -0.58 -4.74 -12.33
N GLN A 286 -0.20 -4.79 -11.07
CA GLN A 286 -1.00 -4.22 -9.98
C GLN A 286 -0.48 -2.82 -9.65
N HIS A 287 -1.39 -1.84 -9.68
CA HIS A 287 -1.07 -0.50 -9.18
C HIS A 287 -1.03 -0.51 -7.67
N GLU A 288 0.08 -0.08 -7.09
CA GLU A 288 0.22 0.05 -5.64
C GLU A 288 -0.71 1.13 -5.09
N ILE A 289 -0.80 2.26 -5.79
CA ILE A 289 -1.67 3.37 -5.42
C ILE A 289 -2.91 3.36 -6.30
N THR A 290 -4.07 3.41 -5.66
CA THR A 290 -5.36 3.57 -6.36
C THR A 290 -6.00 4.87 -5.94
N TYR A 291 -6.17 5.79 -6.88
CA TYR A 291 -6.95 7.00 -6.69
C TYR A 291 -8.43 6.74 -6.90
N PHE A 292 -9.28 7.40 -6.13
CA PHE A 292 -10.72 7.27 -6.28
C PHE A 292 -11.46 8.61 -6.01
N GLY A 293 -12.75 8.64 -6.40
CA GLY A 293 -13.56 9.85 -6.31
C GLY A 293 -13.01 10.95 -7.21
N LEU A 294 -12.96 12.18 -6.72
CA LEU A 294 -12.44 13.33 -7.49
C LEU A 294 -10.96 13.21 -7.89
N LEU A 295 -10.18 12.34 -7.21
CA LEU A 295 -8.78 12.08 -7.58
C LEU A 295 -8.64 11.01 -8.66
N ALA A 296 -9.69 10.29 -9.03
CA ALA A 296 -9.62 9.31 -10.11
C ALA A 296 -9.24 9.96 -11.44
N ALA A 297 -8.49 9.26 -12.29
CA ALA A 297 -7.93 9.80 -13.53
C ALA A 297 -8.99 10.48 -14.44
N ASN A 298 -10.18 9.89 -14.54
CA ASN A 298 -11.27 10.35 -15.40
C ASN A 298 -12.38 11.09 -14.63
N ALA A 299 -12.11 11.61 -13.42
CA ALA A 299 -13.11 12.36 -12.66
C ALA A 299 -13.34 13.75 -13.29
N LYS A 300 -14.61 14.10 -13.52
CA LYS A 300 -15.03 15.35 -14.17
C LYS A 300 -14.38 16.61 -13.56
N HIS A 301 -14.25 16.66 -12.25
CA HIS A 301 -13.72 17.79 -11.50
C HIS A 301 -12.30 17.56 -10.97
N ARG A 302 -11.55 16.64 -11.57
CA ARG A 302 -10.17 16.37 -11.14
C ARG A 302 -9.26 17.60 -11.33
N SER A 303 -9.37 18.26 -12.47
CA SER A 303 -8.58 19.46 -12.80
C SER A 303 -8.81 20.62 -11.83
N ASP A 304 -10.00 20.67 -11.24
CA ASP A 304 -10.40 21.79 -10.37
C ASP A 304 -9.76 21.67 -8.97
N ILE A 305 -9.29 20.47 -8.60
CA ILE A 305 -8.76 20.20 -7.25
C ILE A 305 -7.29 19.74 -7.23
N VAL A 306 -6.81 19.12 -8.31
CA VAL A 306 -5.43 18.64 -8.39
C VAL A 306 -4.52 19.77 -8.85
N ARG A 307 -3.58 20.15 -8.02
CA ARG A 307 -2.49 21.04 -8.45
C ARG A 307 -1.56 20.19 -9.34
N VAL A 308 -1.69 20.34 -10.66
CA VAL A 308 -0.71 19.76 -11.58
C VAL A 308 0.62 20.47 -11.30
N PRO A 309 1.68 19.76 -10.90
CA PRO A 309 3.00 20.38 -10.93
C PRO A 309 3.19 20.83 -12.38
N THR A 310 3.41 22.12 -12.58
CA THR A 310 3.91 22.58 -13.85
C THR A 310 5.22 21.85 -14.08
N HIS A 311 5.19 20.77 -14.85
CA HIS A 311 6.39 20.15 -15.36
C HIS A 311 7.15 21.30 -16.05
N ARG A 312 8.22 21.77 -15.44
CA ARG A 312 9.25 22.50 -16.16
C ARG A 312 9.55 21.58 -17.35
N LYS A 313 9.08 21.98 -18.52
CA LYS A 313 9.50 21.35 -19.77
C LYS A 313 11.01 21.40 -19.69
N THR A 314 11.66 20.27 -19.47
CA THR A 314 13.08 20.14 -19.67
C THR A 314 13.33 20.71 -21.05
N PRO A 315 14.18 21.73 -21.21
CA PRO A 315 14.49 22.23 -22.52
C PRO A 315 14.95 21.03 -23.34
N LYS A 316 14.29 20.78 -24.47
CA LYS A 316 14.78 19.82 -25.45
C LYS A 316 16.20 20.28 -25.75
N VAL A 317 17.18 19.54 -25.30
CA VAL A 317 18.54 19.66 -25.78
C VAL A 317 18.41 19.41 -27.28
N LYS A 318 18.55 20.47 -28.06
CA LYS A 318 18.67 20.37 -29.52
C LYS A 318 19.78 19.38 -29.76
N GLY A 319 19.47 18.32 -30.47
CA GLY A 319 20.41 17.27 -30.77
C GLY A 319 21.72 17.86 -31.29
N SER A 320 22.79 17.47 -30.68
CA SER A 320 24.11 17.54 -31.26
C SER A 320 24.09 16.73 -32.54
N ASP A 321 24.53 17.33 -33.64
CA ASP A 321 24.62 16.67 -34.95
C ASP A 321 25.35 15.34 -34.83
N PRO A 322 24.93 14.34 -35.62
CA PRO A 322 25.53 13.00 -35.55
C PRO A 322 27.00 13.12 -36.01
N VAL A 323 27.90 12.73 -35.13
CA VAL A 323 29.33 12.57 -35.44
C VAL A 323 29.48 11.65 -36.65
N PRO A 324 30.19 12.05 -37.71
CA PRO A 324 30.38 11.19 -38.91
C PRO A 324 31.10 9.90 -38.49
N ARG A 325 30.51 8.76 -38.83
CA ARG A 325 31.19 7.46 -38.67
C ARG A 325 32.34 7.39 -39.63
N THR A 326 33.56 7.51 -39.16
CA THR A 326 34.76 7.17 -39.91
C THR A 326 34.91 5.67 -39.94
N ASN A 327 34.70 5.06 -41.08
CA ASN A 327 35.04 3.66 -41.33
C ASN A 327 36.56 3.49 -41.22
N PRO A 328 37.08 2.52 -40.43
CA PRO A 328 38.50 2.21 -40.51
C PRO A 328 38.81 1.53 -41.85
N LYS A 329 39.77 2.10 -42.59
CA LYS A 329 40.37 1.49 -43.77
C LYS A 329 41.02 0.16 -43.41
N PRO A 330 40.92 -0.89 -44.26
CA PRO A 330 41.67 -2.13 -44.02
C PRO A 330 43.13 -1.90 -44.27
N SER A 331 43.96 -2.34 -43.31
CA SER A 331 45.44 -2.35 -43.47
C SER A 331 45.87 -3.38 -44.47
N PRO A 332 46.86 -3.10 -45.34
CA PRO A 332 47.38 -4.04 -46.32
C PRO A 332 48.25 -5.10 -45.67
N ASN A 333 48.18 -6.28 -46.21
CA ASN A 333 48.98 -7.49 -46.08
C ASN A 333 50.36 -7.34 -45.46
N ALA A 334 50.69 -8.15 -44.50
CA ALA A 334 52.04 -8.65 -44.25
C ALA A 334 52.08 -10.14 -44.63
N THR A 335 52.69 -10.39 -45.76
CA THR A 335 53.07 -11.71 -46.28
C THR A 335 54.39 -12.13 -45.61
N MET A 336 54.45 -13.41 -45.27
CA MET A 336 55.65 -14.26 -45.16
C MET A 336 56.78 -13.91 -44.13
N CYS A 337 56.97 -14.75 -43.16
CA CYS A 337 57.94 -15.87 -43.15
C CYS A 337 57.59 -16.79 -42.00
#